data_e3143e3ebaafaaa33cf47402f65eb17e
#
_entry.id   e3143e3ebaafaaa33cf47402f65eb17e
#
_cell.length_a   1.000
_cell.length_b   1.000
_cell.length_c   1.000
_cell.angle_alpha   90.00
_cell.angle_beta   90.00
_cell.angle_gamma   90.00
#
_symmetry.space_group_name_H-M   'P 1'
#
loop_
_entity.id
_entity.type
_entity.pdbx_description
1 polymer ?
#
loop_
_entity_poly.entity_id
_entity_poly.type
_entity_poly.pdbx_seq_one_letter_code
_entity_poly.pdbx_strand_id
1 'polypeptide(L)'
;VELCKRMLTYDVPSFRAKWNEQHIENINKPAQSMTQLLVEQPITNGKRQIVYLSALFQEKYPETYKRLTDILDKHNVGYALLKATRDIWCRDYMPVQTASGKLIQFKYDPSYLKNNEKYEASRSNVCEVCKANGIKPTFSDINLDGGNVLICGNRAIISDRVFSENPGRKEEDLKAELSRLLEAEIIIIPAQKDDFTGHADGMVRFVNCDTILGNDRAEEFKYWREKMDKVISTYHLQYIDVPFFYGYKDKAHPEHAIGIYVNYLEVENLIVVPVFGVPGNKDAEAVVKIKEIFPDKIVETIDYNEVALEGGLLNCTTWTLNSFQ
;
A
#
# COMPACT_ATOMS: atom_id res chain seq x y z
N VAL A 1 -6.75 -22.64 -6.18
CA VAL A 1 -5.86 -23.78 -5.89
C VAL A 1 -4.96 -24.07 -7.09
N GLU A 2 -5.47 -24.13 -8.31
CA GLU A 2 -4.68 -24.40 -9.53
C GLU A 2 -3.76 -23.21 -9.88
N LEU A 3 -4.21 -21.99 -9.71
CA LEU A 3 -3.41 -20.78 -9.90
C LEU A 3 -2.26 -20.70 -8.88
N CYS A 4 -2.52 -21.06 -7.62
CA CYS A 4 -1.47 -21.17 -6.60
C CYS A 4 -0.45 -22.26 -6.92
N LYS A 5 -0.88 -23.40 -7.48
CA LYS A 5 0.04 -24.47 -7.91
C LYS A 5 0.96 -24.02 -9.05
N ARG A 6 0.46 -23.24 -10.01
CA ARG A 6 1.28 -22.69 -11.11
C ARG A 6 2.27 -21.63 -10.62
N MET A 7 1.96 -20.91 -9.53
CA MET A 7 2.89 -19.95 -8.89
C MET A 7 3.98 -20.63 -8.06
N LEU A 8 3.78 -21.89 -7.62
CA LEU A 8 4.73 -22.65 -6.81
C LEU A 8 5.86 -23.33 -7.61
N THR A 9 5.84 -23.29 -8.94
CA THR A 9 6.83 -23.98 -9.79
C THR A 9 8.15 -23.24 -10.00
N TYR A 10 8.38 -22.11 -9.34
CA TYR A 10 9.68 -21.44 -9.30
C TYR A 10 10.46 -21.88 -8.06
N ASP A 11 11.14 -23.01 -8.17
CA ASP A 11 12.02 -23.54 -7.12
C ASP A 11 13.43 -22.96 -7.29
N VAL A 12 13.92 -22.25 -6.26
CA VAL A 12 15.31 -21.79 -6.19
C VAL A 12 16.03 -22.60 -5.10
N PRO A 13 16.89 -23.55 -5.47
CA PRO A 13 17.42 -24.55 -4.52
C PRO A 13 18.51 -24.11 -3.55
N SER A 14 18.99 -22.87 -3.52
CA SER A 14 20.27 -22.57 -2.88
C SER A 14 20.26 -21.77 -1.57
N PHE A 15 19.10 -21.37 -1.03
CA PHE A 15 19.06 -20.50 0.18
C PHE A 15 18.70 -21.22 1.49
N ARG A 16 18.40 -22.51 1.47
CA ARG A 16 17.96 -23.29 2.66
C ARG A 16 19.06 -23.64 3.68
N ALA A 17 20.32 -23.49 3.34
CA ALA A 17 21.41 -24.13 4.12
C ALA A 17 22.06 -23.26 5.21
N LYS A 18 21.81 -21.97 5.32
CA LYS A 18 22.49 -21.09 6.30
C LYS A 18 21.62 -20.39 7.33
N TRP A 19 20.30 -20.53 7.27
CA TRP A 19 19.37 -19.82 8.17
C TRP A 19 18.74 -20.69 9.27
N ASN A 20 18.93 -21.99 9.24
CA ASN A 20 18.15 -22.93 10.05
C ASN A 20 18.69 -23.27 11.44
N GLU A 21 19.85 -22.80 11.88
CA GLU A 21 20.41 -23.30 13.15
C GLU A 21 20.37 -22.34 14.35
N GLN A 22 20.06 -21.05 14.16
CA GLN A 22 20.09 -20.11 15.29
C GLN A 22 18.73 -19.54 15.75
N HIS A 23 17.61 -19.86 15.12
CA HIS A 23 16.31 -19.21 15.42
C HIS A 23 15.15 -20.16 15.69
N ILE A 24 15.41 -21.47 15.91
CA ILE A 24 14.35 -22.48 16.12
C ILE A 24 13.71 -22.42 17.52
N GLU A 25 14.35 -21.81 18.51
CA GLU A 25 13.83 -21.84 19.90
C GLU A 25 12.67 -20.88 20.20
N ASN A 26 12.38 -19.89 19.36
CA ASN A 26 11.29 -18.94 19.59
C ASN A 26 10.01 -19.20 18.77
N ILE A 27 9.97 -20.25 17.94
CA ILE A 27 8.82 -20.51 17.04
C ILE A 27 7.75 -21.42 17.69
N ASN A 28 7.98 -21.97 18.85
CA ASN A 28 7.09 -22.97 19.50
C ASN A 28 6.00 -22.39 20.41
N LYS A 29 5.69 -21.10 20.35
CA LYS A 29 4.40 -20.64 20.91
C LYS A 29 3.29 -20.91 19.89
N PRO A 30 2.19 -21.60 20.30
CA PRO A 30 1.10 -21.87 19.37
C PRO A 30 0.56 -20.54 18.83
N ALA A 31 0.51 -20.43 17.50
CA ALA A 31 -0.08 -19.27 16.84
C ALA A 31 -1.56 -19.21 17.22
N GLN A 32 -1.96 -18.19 17.96
CA GLN A 32 -3.37 -17.85 18.09
C GLN A 32 -3.94 -17.62 16.70
N SER A 33 -5.07 -18.22 16.37
CA SER A 33 -5.72 -18.02 15.08
C SER A 33 -6.14 -16.55 14.96
N MET A 34 -6.18 -15.99 13.74
CA MET A 34 -6.70 -14.63 13.50
C MET A 34 -8.07 -14.41 14.17
N THR A 35 -8.89 -15.45 14.27
CA THR A 35 -10.17 -15.44 14.98
C THR A 35 -10.01 -15.20 16.48
N GLN A 36 -8.95 -15.67 17.11
CA GLN A 36 -8.69 -15.43 18.55
C GLN A 36 -8.21 -14.01 18.82
N LEU A 37 -7.36 -13.44 17.95
CA LEU A 37 -6.96 -12.02 18.05
C LEU A 37 -8.15 -11.05 17.90
N LEU A 38 -9.19 -11.43 17.13
CA LEU A 38 -10.42 -10.65 16.99
C LEU A 38 -11.36 -10.78 18.21
N VAL A 39 -11.22 -11.83 19.04
CA VAL A 39 -12.13 -12.13 20.16
C VAL A 39 -11.68 -11.52 21.49
N GLU A 40 -10.40 -11.19 21.66
CA GLU A 40 -9.86 -10.68 22.95
C GLU A 40 -9.96 -9.15 23.14
N GLN A 41 -10.52 -8.40 22.19
CA GLN A 41 -10.75 -6.96 22.34
C GLN A 41 -12.24 -6.67 22.60
N PRO A 42 -12.61 -5.77 23.53
CA PRO A 42 -14.00 -5.44 23.80
C PRO A 42 -14.65 -4.83 22.55
N ILE A 43 -15.71 -5.48 22.08
CA ILE A 43 -16.51 -5.07 20.91
C ILE A 43 -17.25 -3.78 21.27
N THR A 44 -16.78 -2.65 20.80
CA THR A 44 -17.60 -1.43 20.69
C THR A 44 -18.29 -1.46 19.32
N ASN A 45 -19.59 -1.15 19.28
CA ASN A 45 -20.42 -1.15 18.08
C ASN A 45 -19.88 -0.23 16.98
N GLY A 46 -19.03 -0.76 16.09
CA GLY A 46 -18.46 -0.04 14.95
C GLY A 46 -17.58 -1.00 14.11
N LYS A 47 -17.53 -0.78 12.81
CA LYS A 47 -16.58 -1.48 11.91
C LYS A 47 -15.17 -1.15 12.39
N ARG A 48 -14.42 -2.13 12.89
CA ARG A 48 -13.02 -1.92 13.27
C ARG A 48 -12.12 -2.24 12.10
N GLN A 49 -11.11 -1.40 11.95
CA GLN A 49 -10.01 -1.65 11.02
C GLN A 49 -8.81 -2.22 11.78
N ILE A 50 -8.07 -3.10 11.14
CA ILE A 50 -6.81 -3.63 11.65
C ILE A 50 -5.71 -3.28 10.66
N VAL A 51 -4.61 -2.78 11.18
CA VAL A 51 -3.40 -2.46 10.40
C VAL A 51 -2.47 -3.66 10.44
N TYR A 52 -2.11 -4.17 9.28
CA TYR A 52 -1.11 -5.23 9.15
C TYR A 52 0.21 -4.65 8.65
N LEU A 53 1.30 -5.16 9.18
CA LEU A 53 2.68 -4.85 8.79
C LEU A 53 3.41 -6.17 8.50
N SER A 54 4.39 -6.14 7.62
CA SER A 54 5.31 -7.27 7.46
C SER A 54 6.10 -7.51 8.77
N ALA A 55 6.31 -8.77 9.18
CA ALA A 55 7.20 -9.07 10.29
C ALA A 55 8.63 -8.55 10.06
N LEU A 56 9.07 -8.48 8.80
CA LEU A 56 10.36 -7.90 8.43
C LEU A 56 10.45 -6.39 8.69
N PHE A 57 9.32 -5.68 8.74
CA PHE A 57 9.33 -4.25 9.08
C PHE A 57 9.80 -4.03 10.51
N GLN A 58 9.33 -4.84 11.45
CA GLN A 58 9.80 -4.81 12.85
C GLN A 58 11.29 -5.15 12.97
N GLU A 59 11.77 -6.10 12.16
CA GLU A 59 13.17 -6.53 12.19
C GLU A 59 14.13 -5.48 11.59
N LYS A 60 13.74 -4.90 10.45
CA LYS A 60 14.58 -3.94 9.71
C LYS A 60 14.56 -2.53 10.30
N TYR A 61 13.41 -2.09 10.81
CA TYR A 61 13.15 -0.73 11.29
C TYR A 61 12.53 -0.72 12.68
N PRO A 62 13.21 -1.28 13.69
CA PRO A 62 12.63 -1.47 15.03
C PRO A 62 12.18 -0.16 15.68
N GLU A 63 12.92 0.92 15.48
CA GLU A 63 12.57 2.23 16.06
C GLU A 63 11.36 2.87 15.34
N THR A 64 11.30 2.79 14.02
CA THR A 64 10.14 3.28 13.26
C THR A 64 8.91 2.42 13.52
N TYR A 65 9.08 1.09 13.61
CA TYR A 65 8.02 0.18 14.03
C TYR A 65 7.47 0.56 15.41
N LYS A 66 8.37 0.79 16.38
CA LYS A 66 7.95 1.20 17.73
C LYS A 66 7.20 2.52 17.72
N ARG A 67 7.71 3.55 17.05
CA ARG A 67 7.02 4.85 16.94
C ARG A 67 5.63 4.71 16.32
N LEU A 68 5.49 3.89 15.25
CA LEU A 68 4.21 3.65 14.61
C LEU A 68 3.24 2.92 15.54
N THR A 69 3.68 1.86 16.20
CA THR A 69 2.82 1.09 17.11
C THR A 69 2.45 1.90 18.37
N ASP A 70 3.34 2.74 18.90
CA ASP A 70 3.01 3.66 19.99
C ASP A 70 1.87 4.65 19.59
N ILE A 71 1.86 5.11 18.32
CA ILE A 71 0.76 5.94 17.79
C ILE A 71 -0.54 5.13 17.68
N LEU A 72 -0.47 3.91 17.14
CA LEU A 72 -1.64 3.03 16.99
C LEU A 72 -2.24 2.69 18.37
N ASP A 73 -1.40 2.33 19.34
CA ASP A 73 -1.80 2.03 20.73
C ASP A 73 -2.44 3.25 21.41
N LYS A 74 -1.86 4.45 21.26
CA LYS A 74 -2.41 5.72 21.77
C LYS A 74 -3.85 5.95 21.30
N HIS A 75 -4.18 5.54 20.09
CA HIS A 75 -5.50 5.73 19.49
C HIS A 75 -6.37 4.45 19.47
N ASN A 76 -5.95 3.40 20.20
CA ASN A 76 -6.64 2.11 20.28
C ASN A 76 -6.90 1.43 18.92
N VAL A 77 -6.00 1.63 17.96
CA VAL A 77 -6.04 0.97 16.64
C VAL A 77 -5.35 -0.39 16.74
N GLY A 78 -6.07 -1.45 16.37
CA GLY A 78 -5.51 -2.80 16.33
C GLY A 78 -4.48 -2.99 15.21
N TYR A 79 -3.40 -3.71 15.50
CA TYR A 79 -2.41 -4.06 14.49
C TYR A 79 -1.90 -5.49 14.66
N ALA A 80 -1.34 -6.06 13.58
CA ALA A 80 -0.77 -7.41 13.58
C ALA A 80 0.36 -7.55 12.57
N LEU A 81 1.22 -8.56 12.76
CA LEU A 81 2.33 -8.85 11.87
C LEU A 81 1.97 -9.97 10.88
N LEU A 82 2.23 -9.73 9.59
CA LEU A 82 2.13 -10.71 8.53
C LEU A 82 3.36 -11.62 8.54
N LYS A 83 3.11 -12.93 8.50
CA LYS A 83 4.12 -13.98 8.41
C LYS A 83 4.39 -14.38 6.96
N ALA A 84 5.54 -15.01 6.73
CA ALA A 84 5.97 -15.51 5.41
C ALA A 84 6.16 -14.43 4.33
N THR A 85 6.37 -13.19 4.74
CA THR A 85 6.71 -12.06 3.87
C THR A 85 8.19 -12.09 3.51
N ARG A 86 8.56 -11.50 2.37
CA ARG A 86 9.96 -11.39 1.89
C ARG A 86 10.43 -9.95 1.79
N ASP A 87 9.50 -8.99 1.89
CA ASP A 87 9.78 -7.55 1.98
C ASP A 87 8.80 -6.85 2.92
N ILE A 88 8.95 -5.53 3.04
CA ILE A 88 8.14 -4.70 3.92
C ILE A 88 6.90 -4.10 3.24
N TRP A 89 6.80 -4.20 1.91
CA TRP A 89 5.80 -3.50 1.09
C TRP A 89 4.48 -4.28 1.03
N CYS A 90 3.89 -4.53 2.21
CA CYS A 90 2.74 -5.43 2.29
C CYS A 90 1.48 -4.89 1.58
N ARG A 91 1.37 -3.59 1.34
CA ARG A 91 0.32 -3.01 0.52
C ARG A 91 0.28 -3.62 -0.86
N ASP A 92 1.43 -3.87 -1.46
CA ASP A 92 1.55 -4.22 -2.87
C ASP A 92 1.19 -5.68 -3.14
N TYR A 93 1.59 -6.58 -2.24
CA TYR A 93 1.34 -8.02 -2.42
C TYR A 93 0.12 -8.56 -1.66
N MET A 94 -0.53 -7.78 -0.80
CA MET A 94 -1.71 -8.23 -0.08
C MET A 94 -3.01 -8.00 -0.86
N PRO A 95 -4.09 -8.78 -0.56
CA PRO A 95 -5.36 -8.65 -1.26
C PRO A 95 -5.97 -7.25 -1.13
N VAL A 96 -6.62 -6.78 -2.17
CA VAL A 96 -7.45 -5.58 -2.14
C VAL A 96 -8.82 -5.95 -1.59
N GLN A 97 -9.29 -5.20 -0.59
CA GLN A 97 -10.63 -5.36 -0.04
C GLN A 97 -11.64 -4.47 -0.77
N THR A 98 -12.70 -5.06 -1.33
CA THR A 98 -13.78 -4.32 -1.98
C THR A 98 -14.71 -3.66 -0.96
N ALA A 99 -15.58 -2.76 -1.40
CA ALA A 99 -16.57 -2.11 -0.54
C ALA A 99 -17.57 -3.13 0.09
N SER A 100 -17.81 -4.28 -0.57
CA SER A 100 -18.62 -5.37 -0.02
C SER A 100 -17.87 -6.28 0.95
N GLY A 101 -16.56 -6.06 1.12
CA GLY A 101 -15.69 -6.83 2.01
C GLY A 101 -15.00 -8.04 1.38
N LYS A 102 -15.21 -8.28 0.09
CA LYS A 102 -14.48 -9.34 -0.61
C LYS A 102 -13.00 -9.00 -0.68
N LEU A 103 -12.16 -10.02 -0.59
CA LEU A 103 -10.72 -9.91 -0.77
C LEU A 103 -10.34 -10.41 -2.16
N ILE A 104 -9.79 -9.55 -2.99
CA ILE A 104 -9.30 -9.89 -4.32
C ILE A 104 -7.78 -9.89 -4.30
N GLN A 105 -7.17 -11.03 -4.53
CA GLN A 105 -5.73 -11.18 -4.67
C GLN A 105 -5.37 -11.14 -6.15
N PHE A 106 -4.78 -10.06 -6.56
CA PHE A 106 -4.19 -9.92 -7.88
C PHE A 106 -2.86 -10.68 -7.96
N LYS A 107 -2.43 -11.01 -9.17
CA LYS A 107 -1.09 -11.54 -9.41
C LYS A 107 -0.09 -10.45 -9.01
N TYR A 108 0.89 -10.81 -8.18
CA TYR A 108 2.00 -9.92 -7.79
C TYR A 108 3.26 -10.34 -8.55
N ASP A 109 3.49 -9.75 -9.71
CA ASP A 109 4.63 -10.01 -10.58
C ASP A 109 5.07 -8.76 -11.34
N PRO A 110 5.33 -7.64 -10.61
CA PRO A 110 5.57 -6.35 -11.24
C PRO A 110 6.88 -6.34 -12.04
N SER A 111 6.86 -5.61 -13.15
CA SER A 111 8.00 -5.55 -14.07
C SER A 111 9.24 -4.91 -13.44
N TYR A 112 9.07 -4.00 -12.48
CA TYR A 112 10.19 -3.31 -11.82
C TYR A 112 11.00 -4.22 -10.88
N LEU A 113 10.49 -5.35 -10.46
CA LEU A 113 11.27 -6.35 -9.70
C LEU A 113 12.09 -7.26 -10.60
N LYS A 114 11.81 -7.29 -11.92
CA LYS A 114 12.48 -8.19 -12.87
C LYS A 114 13.86 -7.67 -13.25
N ASN A 115 14.73 -8.59 -13.66
CA ASN A 115 16.10 -8.32 -14.09
C ASN A 115 17.03 -7.77 -12.97
N ASN A 116 16.65 -7.96 -11.72
CA ASN A 116 17.48 -7.69 -10.57
C ASN A 116 17.28 -8.81 -9.55
N GLU A 117 18.28 -9.68 -9.38
CA GLU A 117 18.18 -10.86 -8.51
C GLU A 117 17.80 -10.51 -7.06
N LYS A 118 18.27 -9.38 -6.53
CA LYS A 118 17.90 -8.92 -5.18
C LYS A 118 16.41 -8.59 -5.09
N TYR A 119 15.87 -7.90 -6.08
CA TYR A 119 14.45 -7.53 -6.10
C TYR A 119 13.56 -8.73 -6.37
N GLU A 120 13.96 -9.62 -7.29
CA GLU A 120 13.22 -10.87 -7.52
C GLU A 120 13.20 -11.76 -6.26
N ALA A 121 14.29 -11.84 -5.50
CA ALA A 121 14.36 -12.58 -4.25
C ALA A 121 13.47 -11.99 -3.15
N SER A 122 13.24 -10.67 -3.14
CA SER A 122 12.37 -9.99 -2.18
C SER A 122 10.89 -10.12 -2.51
N ARG A 123 10.52 -10.63 -3.68
CA ARG A 123 9.12 -10.79 -4.07
C ARG A 123 8.41 -11.81 -3.17
N SER A 124 7.44 -11.34 -2.39
CA SER A 124 6.62 -12.17 -1.51
C SER A 124 5.72 -13.10 -2.30
N ASN A 125 5.66 -14.37 -1.90
CA ASN A 125 4.71 -15.33 -2.47
C ASN A 125 3.34 -15.12 -1.84
N VAL A 126 2.43 -14.51 -2.57
CA VAL A 126 1.09 -14.13 -2.07
C VAL A 126 0.27 -15.31 -1.55
N CYS A 127 0.42 -16.50 -2.14
CA CYS A 127 -0.26 -17.70 -1.69
C CYS A 127 0.27 -18.19 -0.33
N GLU A 128 1.60 -18.15 -0.15
CA GLU A 128 2.24 -18.51 1.12
C GLU A 128 1.88 -17.51 2.22
N VAL A 129 1.93 -16.21 1.93
CA VAL A 129 1.55 -15.16 2.89
C VAL A 129 0.09 -15.31 3.30
N CYS A 130 -0.84 -15.41 2.34
CA CYS A 130 -2.25 -15.59 2.65
C CYS A 130 -2.51 -16.86 3.48
N LYS A 131 -1.88 -17.98 3.12
CA LYS A 131 -2.01 -19.23 3.85
C LYS A 131 -1.47 -19.11 5.29
N ALA A 132 -0.29 -18.52 5.46
CA ALA A 132 0.36 -18.38 6.77
C ALA A 132 -0.42 -17.48 7.75
N ASN A 133 -1.26 -16.58 7.19
CA ASN A 133 -2.05 -15.61 7.96
C ASN A 133 -3.57 -15.91 7.95
N GLY A 134 -3.99 -17.06 7.43
CA GLY A 134 -5.40 -17.48 7.42
C GLY A 134 -6.30 -16.66 6.51
N ILE A 135 -5.72 -15.93 5.55
CA ILE A 135 -6.43 -15.06 4.61
C ILE A 135 -6.92 -15.89 3.42
N LYS A 136 -8.18 -15.72 3.03
CA LYS A 136 -8.83 -16.52 1.96
C LYS A 136 -9.39 -15.59 0.87
N PRO A 137 -8.54 -15.06 -0.03
CA PRO A 137 -9.00 -14.18 -1.10
C PRO A 137 -9.52 -14.97 -2.31
N THR A 138 -10.23 -14.26 -3.19
CA THR A 138 -10.46 -14.68 -4.57
C THR A 138 -9.24 -14.28 -5.40
N PHE A 139 -8.63 -15.21 -6.12
CA PHE A 139 -7.46 -14.95 -6.94
C PHE A 139 -7.84 -14.47 -8.34
N SER A 140 -7.06 -13.52 -8.86
CA SER A 140 -7.10 -13.02 -10.24
C SER A 140 -5.72 -13.21 -10.89
N ASP A 141 -5.69 -13.40 -12.20
CA ASP A 141 -4.48 -13.48 -12.99
C ASP A 141 -4.01 -12.11 -13.54
N ILE A 142 -4.78 -11.05 -13.27
CA ILE A 142 -4.38 -9.66 -13.57
C ILE A 142 -3.16 -9.32 -12.73
N ASN A 143 -2.08 -8.87 -13.38
CA ASN A 143 -0.88 -8.38 -12.71
C ASN A 143 -1.12 -6.96 -12.21
N LEU A 144 -1.28 -6.78 -10.90
CA LEU A 144 -1.63 -5.51 -10.29
C LEU A 144 -1.22 -5.47 -8.83
N ASP A 145 -0.47 -4.46 -8.47
CA ASP A 145 -0.03 -4.21 -7.10
C ASP A 145 -1.14 -3.50 -6.30
N GLY A 146 -1.27 -3.84 -5.03
CA GLY A 146 -2.28 -3.25 -4.16
C GLY A 146 -2.08 -1.74 -3.92
N GLY A 147 -0.83 -1.23 -3.96
CA GLY A 147 -0.53 0.20 -3.90
C GLY A 147 -1.06 0.99 -5.11
N ASN A 148 -1.24 0.30 -6.22
CA ASN A 148 -1.86 0.88 -7.41
C ASN A 148 -3.41 0.83 -7.41
N VAL A 149 -4.05 0.47 -6.29
CA VAL A 149 -5.53 0.40 -6.20
C VAL A 149 -6.01 1.21 -5.01
N LEU A 150 -6.78 2.27 -5.29
CA LEU A 150 -7.47 3.06 -4.29
C LEU A 150 -8.98 2.87 -4.45
N ILE A 151 -9.70 2.53 -3.38
CA ILE A 151 -11.15 2.29 -3.42
C ILE A 151 -11.89 3.27 -2.52
N CYS A 152 -12.97 3.84 -3.04
CA CYS A 152 -13.96 4.60 -2.29
C CYS A 152 -15.36 4.22 -2.77
N GLY A 153 -16.11 3.49 -1.93
CA GLY A 153 -17.46 3.05 -2.30
C GLY A 153 -17.47 2.25 -3.60
N ASN A 154 -18.15 2.78 -4.61
CA ASN A 154 -18.28 2.20 -5.94
C ASN A 154 -17.28 2.76 -6.98
N ARG A 155 -16.22 3.44 -6.55
CA ARG A 155 -15.15 3.97 -7.40
C ARG A 155 -13.80 3.42 -7.01
N ALA A 156 -12.97 3.14 -8.01
CA ALA A 156 -11.58 2.72 -7.82
C ALA A 156 -10.64 3.50 -8.75
N ILE A 157 -9.57 4.07 -8.21
CA ILE A 157 -8.51 4.70 -8.98
C ILE A 157 -7.36 3.70 -9.15
N ILE A 158 -6.86 3.60 -10.38
CA ILE A 158 -5.72 2.76 -10.77
C ILE A 158 -4.88 3.57 -11.77
N SER A 159 -3.55 3.52 -11.68
CA SER A 159 -2.71 4.17 -12.70
C SER A 159 -2.67 3.37 -14.01
N ASP A 160 -2.40 4.06 -15.12
CA ASP A 160 -2.27 3.45 -16.46
C ASP A 160 -1.11 2.45 -16.57
N ARG A 161 -0.28 2.33 -15.53
CA ARG A 161 0.72 1.28 -15.36
C ARG A 161 0.12 -0.13 -15.53
N VAL A 162 -1.11 -0.34 -15.08
CA VAL A 162 -1.80 -1.63 -15.17
C VAL A 162 -1.85 -2.18 -16.58
N PHE A 163 -1.90 -1.34 -17.60
CA PHE A 163 -1.93 -1.79 -19.00
C PHE A 163 -0.58 -2.37 -19.44
N SER A 164 0.52 -1.71 -19.11
CA SER A 164 1.87 -2.21 -19.43
C SER A 164 2.26 -3.46 -18.63
N GLU A 165 1.71 -3.64 -17.42
CA GLU A 165 1.91 -4.84 -16.61
C GLU A 165 1.08 -6.05 -17.12
N ASN A 166 0.11 -5.83 -18.02
CA ASN A 166 -0.74 -6.87 -18.61
C ASN A 166 -0.68 -6.87 -20.14
N PRO A 167 0.51 -7.04 -20.74
CA PRO A 167 0.65 -7.00 -22.20
C PRO A 167 -0.18 -8.10 -22.85
N GLY A 168 -0.82 -7.76 -23.98
CA GLY A 168 -1.67 -8.69 -24.74
C GLY A 168 -3.14 -8.71 -24.32
N ARG A 169 -3.52 -8.01 -23.23
CA ARG A 169 -4.91 -7.72 -22.89
C ARG A 169 -5.34 -6.39 -23.53
N LYS A 170 -6.56 -6.33 -24.05
CA LYS A 170 -7.14 -5.04 -24.48
C LYS A 170 -7.49 -4.21 -23.26
N GLU A 171 -7.25 -2.90 -23.32
CA GLU A 171 -7.48 -1.98 -22.19
C GLU A 171 -8.93 -1.99 -21.74
N GLU A 172 -9.90 -2.03 -22.68
CA GLU A 172 -11.31 -2.05 -22.36
C GLU A 172 -11.72 -3.35 -21.65
N ASP A 173 -11.22 -4.50 -22.10
CA ASP A 173 -11.52 -5.80 -21.50
C ASP A 173 -10.93 -5.90 -20.11
N LEU A 174 -9.68 -5.42 -19.94
CA LEU A 174 -9.01 -5.37 -18.64
C LEU A 174 -9.76 -4.45 -17.65
N LYS A 175 -10.16 -3.27 -18.10
CA LYS A 175 -10.94 -2.32 -17.30
C LYS A 175 -12.29 -2.90 -16.89
N ALA A 176 -12.99 -3.58 -17.81
CA ALA A 176 -14.27 -4.23 -17.52
C ALA A 176 -14.11 -5.35 -16.47
N GLU A 177 -13.04 -6.16 -16.57
CA GLU A 177 -12.77 -7.21 -15.61
C GLU A 177 -12.40 -6.65 -14.22
N LEU A 178 -11.56 -5.61 -14.17
CA LEU A 178 -11.24 -4.91 -12.93
C LEU A 178 -12.50 -4.33 -12.26
N SER A 179 -13.38 -3.72 -13.04
CA SER A 179 -14.66 -3.19 -12.54
C SER A 179 -15.52 -4.29 -11.90
N ARG A 180 -15.61 -5.44 -12.54
CA ARG A 180 -16.34 -6.59 -12.01
C ARG A 180 -15.72 -7.16 -10.73
N LEU A 181 -14.38 -7.28 -10.69
CA LEU A 181 -13.67 -7.83 -9.53
C LEU A 181 -13.70 -6.88 -8.33
N LEU A 182 -13.48 -5.59 -8.56
CA LEU A 182 -13.43 -4.57 -7.52
C LEU A 182 -14.82 -4.01 -7.15
N GLU A 183 -15.87 -4.39 -7.91
CA GLU A 183 -17.25 -3.91 -7.70
C GLU A 183 -17.33 -2.36 -7.79
N ALA A 184 -16.53 -1.76 -8.68
CA ALA A 184 -16.34 -0.32 -8.76
C ALA A 184 -16.19 0.18 -10.19
N GLU A 185 -16.57 1.44 -10.43
CA GLU A 185 -16.18 2.20 -11.62
C GLU A 185 -14.66 2.41 -11.60
N ILE A 186 -13.96 2.01 -12.67
CA ILE A 186 -12.50 2.14 -12.75
C ILE A 186 -12.12 3.49 -13.36
N ILE A 187 -11.42 4.29 -12.59
CA ILE A 187 -10.85 5.58 -12.99
C ILE A 187 -9.36 5.37 -13.24
N ILE A 188 -8.95 5.47 -14.50
CA ILE A 188 -7.53 5.35 -14.86
C ILE A 188 -6.88 6.73 -14.79
N ILE A 189 -5.82 6.87 -13.97
CA ILE A 189 -5.00 8.05 -13.88
C ILE A 189 -3.64 7.83 -14.54
N PRO A 190 -2.94 8.90 -14.99
CA PRO A 190 -1.60 8.76 -15.54
C PRO A 190 -0.60 8.39 -14.46
N ALA A 191 0.23 7.37 -14.71
CA ALA A 191 1.41 7.09 -13.89
C ALA A 191 2.47 8.19 -14.09
N GLN A 192 3.24 8.48 -13.04
CA GLN A 192 4.45 9.29 -13.16
C GLN A 192 5.55 8.46 -13.81
N LYS A 193 6.21 9.00 -14.84
CA LYS A 193 7.22 8.25 -15.62
C LYS A 193 8.52 8.02 -14.86
N ASP A 194 8.82 8.93 -13.94
CA ASP A 194 10.06 8.89 -13.14
C ASP A 194 9.84 8.16 -11.81
N ASP A 195 8.61 7.71 -11.52
CA ASP A 195 8.31 6.85 -10.39
C ASP A 195 8.62 5.40 -10.76
N PHE A 196 9.41 4.76 -9.93
CA PHE A 196 9.83 3.37 -10.06
C PHE A 196 8.63 2.41 -10.14
N THR A 197 7.62 2.63 -9.31
CA THR A 197 6.41 1.82 -9.26
C THR A 197 5.28 2.36 -10.12
N GLY A 198 5.13 3.68 -10.20
CA GLY A 198 4.02 4.36 -10.84
C GLY A 198 2.67 4.08 -10.16
N HIS A 199 2.67 3.82 -8.85
CA HIS A 199 1.48 3.49 -8.08
C HIS A 199 0.60 4.70 -7.82
N ALA A 200 -0.71 4.49 -7.81
CA ALA A 200 -1.69 5.54 -7.58
C ALA A 200 -1.59 6.17 -6.17
N ASP A 201 -1.22 5.39 -5.15
CA ASP A 201 -1.13 5.82 -3.75
C ASP A 201 0.03 6.77 -3.43
N GLY A 202 1.02 6.85 -4.33
CA GLY A 202 2.09 7.87 -4.30
C GLY A 202 1.67 9.19 -4.93
N MET A 203 0.55 9.23 -5.65
CA MET A 203 0.11 10.40 -6.42
C MET A 203 -1.17 11.04 -5.86
N VAL A 204 -2.17 10.22 -5.50
CA VAL A 204 -3.49 10.70 -5.05
C VAL A 204 -4.08 9.81 -3.95
N ARG A 205 -5.10 10.35 -3.25
CA ARG A 205 -5.95 9.61 -2.31
C ARG A 205 -7.38 10.11 -2.41
N PHE A 206 -8.35 9.26 -2.12
CA PHE A 206 -9.72 9.69 -1.96
C PHE A 206 -9.91 10.43 -0.63
N VAL A 207 -10.59 11.57 -0.67
CA VAL A 207 -11.20 12.24 0.50
C VAL A 207 -12.61 11.70 0.68
N ASN A 208 -13.33 11.59 -0.41
CA ASN A 208 -14.61 10.92 -0.61
C ASN A 208 -14.73 10.49 -2.06
N CYS A 209 -15.83 9.84 -2.46
CA CYS A 209 -15.93 9.26 -3.81
C CYS A 209 -15.87 10.29 -4.96
N ASP A 210 -16.13 11.58 -4.70
CA ASP A 210 -16.12 12.65 -5.70
C ASP A 210 -14.95 13.64 -5.51
N THR A 211 -14.20 13.50 -4.43
CA THR A 211 -13.08 14.40 -4.10
C THR A 211 -11.83 13.57 -3.84
N ILE A 212 -10.76 13.93 -4.52
CA ILE A 212 -9.43 13.38 -4.30
C ILE A 212 -8.48 14.47 -3.82
N LEU A 213 -7.53 14.12 -3.01
CA LEU A 213 -6.34 14.93 -2.77
C LEU A 213 -5.15 14.30 -3.51
N GLY A 214 -4.17 15.09 -3.83
CA GLY A 214 -2.96 14.60 -4.48
C GLY A 214 -1.83 15.60 -4.39
N ASN A 215 -0.67 15.23 -4.90
CA ASN A 215 0.49 16.10 -4.97
C ASN A 215 0.14 17.42 -5.67
N ASP A 216 0.74 18.51 -5.24
CA ASP A 216 0.52 19.84 -5.81
C ASP A 216 0.80 19.84 -7.32
N ARG A 217 -0.26 20.02 -8.12
CA ARG A 217 -0.18 19.97 -9.58
C ARG A 217 0.72 21.06 -10.15
N ALA A 218 0.98 22.13 -9.43
CA ALA A 218 1.90 23.17 -9.88
C ALA A 218 3.35 22.66 -9.94
N GLU A 219 3.70 21.71 -9.05
CA GLU A 219 5.03 21.08 -8.99
C GLU A 219 5.15 19.83 -9.90
N GLU A 220 4.03 19.32 -10.42
CA GLU A 220 3.98 18.12 -11.24
C GLU A 220 4.41 18.36 -12.69
N PHE A 221 4.86 17.33 -13.37
CA PHE A 221 5.21 17.38 -14.79
C PHE A 221 4.02 17.78 -15.66
N LYS A 222 4.27 18.63 -16.66
CA LYS A 222 3.23 19.12 -17.57
C LYS A 222 2.39 18.01 -18.21
N TYR A 223 3.04 16.92 -18.68
CA TYR A 223 2.34 15.80 -19.32
C TYR A 223 1.36 15.11 -18.36
N TRP A 224 1.75 15.00 -17.08
CA TRP A 224 0.93 14.39 -16.04
C TRP A 224 -0.28 15.27 -15.73
N ARG A 225 -0.07 16.58 -15.51
CA ARG A 225 -1.14 17.54 -15.26
C ARG A 225 -2.18 17.53 -16.37
N GLU A 226 -1.76 17.64 -17.66
CA GLU A 226 -2.66 17.67 -18.81
C GLU A 226 -3.52 16.39 -18.91
N LYS A 227 -2.96 15.24 -18.59
CA LYS A 227 -3.72 13.99 -18.54
C LYS A 227 -4.64 13.94 -17.33
N MET A 228 -4.18 14.36 -16.16
CA MET A 228 -4.95 14.34 -14.92
C MET A 228 -6.13 15.31 -15.00
N ASP A 229 -5.97 16.49 -15.58
CA ASP A 229 -7.05 17.44 -15.79
C ASP A 229 -8.18 16.85 -16.66
N LYS A 230 -7.85 16.03 -17.66
CA LYS A 230 -8.84 15.28 -18.43
C LYS A 230 -9.58 14.25 -17.59
N VAL A 231 -8.86 13.52 -16.73
CA VAL A 231 -9.48 12.55 -15.78
C VAL A 231 -10.44 13.27 -14.85
N ILE A 232 -9.98 14.37 -14.22
CA ILE A 232 -10.79 15.19 -13.31
C ILE A 232 -12.09 15.63 -13.99
N SER A 233 -11.97 16.17 -15.21
CA SER A 233 -13.13 16.63 -15.99
C SER A 233 -14.06 15.46 -16.38
N THR A 234 -13.50 14.33 -16.83
CA THR A 234 -14.28 13.19 -17.32
C THR A 234 -15.11 12.54 -16.23
N TYR A 235 -14.53 12.40 -15.03
CA TYR A 235 -15.16 11.74 -13.89
C TYR A 235 -15.80 12.71 -12.89
N HIS A 236 -15.81 14.01 -13.21
CA HIS A 236 -16.34 15.08 -12.35
C HIS A 236 -15.76 15.07 -10.93
N LEU A 237 -14.46 14.85 -10.83
CA LEU A 237 -13.75 14.83 -9.55
C LEU A 237 -13.39 16.26 -9.12
N GLN A 238 -13.41 16.49 -7.81
CA GLN A 238 -12.71 17.62 -7.20
C GLN A 238 -11.29 17.18 -6.84
N TYR A 239 -10.30 18.05 -7.11
CA TYR A 239 -8.90 17.76 -6.76
C TYR A 239 -8.39 18.82 -5.77
N ILE A 240 -7.83 18.37 -4.66
CA ILE A 240 -7.23 19.20 -3.63
C ILE A 240 -5.72 19.01 -3.69
N ASP A 241 -5.00 20.09 -3.98
CA ASP A 241 -3.54 20.09 -4.03
C ASP A 241 -2.96 20.05 -2.61
N VAL A 242 -2.07 19.09 -2.35
CA VAL A 242 -1.32 18.92 -1.10
C VAL A 242 0.13 19.29 -1.36
N PRO A 243 0.77 20.07 -0.48
CA PRO A 243 2.18 20.39 -0.61
C PRO A 243 3.03 19.14 -0.85
N PHE A 244 3.97 19.27 -1.75
CA PHE A 244 4.83 18.19 -2.22
C PHE A 244 6.26 18.74 -2.33
N PHE A 245 7.26 17.91 -2.05
CA PHE A 245 8.65 18.33 -2.08
C PHE A 245 9.49 17.42 -2.97
N TYR A 246 9.82 17.88 -4.16
CA TYR A 246 10.64 17.16 -5.15
C TYR A 246 12.11 17.60 -5.15
N GLY A 247 12.55 18.32 -4.12
CA GLY A 247 13.88 18.95 -4.08
C GLY A 247 14.97 18.10 -3.43
N TYR A 248 14.64 17.02 -2.75
CA TYR A 248 15.62 16.14 -2.12
C TYR A 248 16.41 15.37 -3.21
N LYS A 249 17.72 15.27 -3.02
CA LYS A 249 18.58 14.53 -3.94
C LYS A 249 19.55 13.68 -3.15
N ASP A 250 19.40 12.38 -3.26
CA ASP A 250 20.33 11.40 -2.73
C ASP A 250 20.80 10.48 -3.86
N LYS A 251 22.12 10.51 -4.14
CA LYS A 251 22.68 9.65 -5.20
C LYS A 251 22.73 8.17 -4.79
N ALA A 252 22.73 7.89 -3.49
CA ALA A 252 22.74 6.52 -2.98
C ALA A 252 21.34 5.90 -3.00
N HIS A 253 20.30 6.75 -2.95
CA HIS A 253 18.90 6.36 -2.91
C HIS A 253 18.09 7.14 -3.95
N PRO A 254 18.31 6.93 -5.25
CA PRO A 254 17.64 7.69 -6.31
C PRO A 254 16.13 7.45 -6.38
N GLU A 255 15.65 6.32 -5.84
CA GLU A 255 14.23 5.94 -5.80
C GLU A 255 13.51 6.41 -4.52
N HIS A 256 14.12 7.29 -3.70
CA HIS A 256 13.52 7.72 -2.44
C HIS A 256 12.13 8.34 -2.60
N ALA A 257 11.28 8.14 -1.59
CA ALA A 257 9.93 8.71 -1.51
C ALA A 257 9.85 9.96 -0.59
N ILE A 258 11.00 10.58 -0.25
CA ILE A 258 11.05 11.77 0.61
C ILE A 258 10.30 12.93 -0.08
N GLY A 259 9.36 13.54 0.65
CA GLY A 259 8.55 14.64 0.17
C GLY A 259 7.15 14.26 -0.33
N ILE A 260 6.82 12.98 -0.39
CA ILE A 260 5.49 12.49 -0.78
C ILE A 260 4.62 12.35 0.49
N TYR A 261 3.76 13.32 0.76
CA TYR A 261 2.92 13.34 1.97
C TYR A 261 1.58 12.62 1.78
N VAL A 262 1.15 12.38 0.54
CA VAL A 262 -0.14 11.73 0.23
C VAL A 262 -0.13 10.21 0.52
N ASN A 263 1.04 9.60 0.65
CA ASN A 263 1.17 8.17 0.99
C ASN A 263 1.13 7.95 2.52
N TYR A 264 0.15 8.57 3.19
CA TYR A 264 -0.11 8.45 4.62
C TYR A 264 -0.86 7.15 4.96
N LEU A 265 -0.78 6.73 6.21
CA LEU A 265 -1.68 5.71 6.75
C LEU A 265 -3.00 6.36 7.17
N GLU A 266 -4.11 5.81 6.69
CA GLU A 266 -5.46 6.16 7.12
C GLU A 266 -6.13 4.92 7.70
N VAL A 267 -6.62 5.02 8.93
CA VAL A 267 -7.32 3.95 9.64
C VAL A 267 -8.34 4.55 10.60
N GLU A 268 -9.61 4.18 10.45
CA GLU A 268 -10.72 4.72 11.23
C GLU A 268 -10.75 6.27 11.21
N ASN A 269 -10.63 6.92 12.37
CA ASN A 269 -10.56 8.37 12.50
C ASN A 269 -9.12 8.92 12.60
N LEU A 270 -8.10 8.07 12.39
CA LEU A 270 -6.69 8.41 12.49
C LEU A 270 -6.05 8.52 11.10
N ILE A 271 -5.26 9.58 10.91
CA ILE A 271 -4.32 9.73 9.80
C ILE A 271 -2.93 9.89 10.39
N VAL A 272 -1.97 9.07 9.93
CA VAL A 272 -0.55 9.20 10.30
C VAL A 272 0.20 9.68 9.07
N VAL A 273 0.73 10.90 9.12
CA VAL A 273 1.41 11.56 8.00
C VAL A 273 2.92 11.36 8.15
N PRO A 274 3.62 10.88 7.11
CA PRO A 274 5.07 10.84 7.13
C PRO A 274 5.64 12.26 7.12
N VAL A 275 6.66 12.52 7.92
CA VAL A 275 7.44 13.76 7.92
C VAL A 275 8.91 13.44 7.79
N PHE A 276 9.70 14.36 7.27
CA PHE A 276 11.04 14.06 6.83
C PHE A 276 12.12 14.92 7.51
N GLY A 277 11.82 16.15 7.93
CA GLY A 277 12.77 17.02 8.63
C GLY A 277 14.01 17.41 7.79
N VAL A 278 14.02 17.12 6.49
CA VAL A 278 15.15 17.44 5.60
C VAL A 278 15.13 18.92 5.18
N PRO A 279 16.26 19.54 4.83
CA PRO A 279 16.30 20.92 4.35
C PRO A 279 15.36 21.14 3.15
N GLY A 280 14.51 22.16 3.23
CA GLY A 280 13.55 22.53 2.18
C GLY A 280 12.28 21.68 2.13
N ASN A 281 12.07 20.77 3.09
CA ASN A 281 10.83 20.00 3.20
C ASN A 281 9.59 20.91 3.33
N LYS A 282 8.42 20.34 3.14
CA LYS A 282 7.12 21.00 3.33
C LYS A 282 6.29 20.28 4.41
N ASP A 283 6.94 19.71 5.43
CA ASP A 283 6.29 18.91 6.47
C ASP A 283 5.16 19.68 7.16
N ALA A 284 5.45 20.91 7.61
CA ALA A 284 4.48 21.72 8.34
C ALA A 284 3.28 22.08 7.46
N GLU A 285 3.52 22.54 6.23
CA GLU A 285 2.48 22.93 5.28
C GLU A 285 1.60 21.72 4.89
N ALA A 286 2.20 20.57 4.65
CA ALA A 286 1.47 19.34 4.31
C ALA A 286 0.59 18.87 5.47
N VAL A 287 1.11 18.87 6.70
CA VAL A 287 0.36 18.49 7.89
C VAL A 287 -0.82 19.45 8.16
N VAL A 288 -0.60 20.75 8.02
CA VAL A 288 -1.68 21.76 8.13
C VAL A 288 -2.74 21.49 7.06
N LYS A 289 -2.32 21.27 5.82
CA LYS A 289 -3.25 21.01 4.71
C LYS A 289 -4.08 19.76 4.92
N ILE A 290 -3.47 18.66 5.39
CA ILE A 290 -4.20 17.41 5.68
C ILE A 290 -5.19 17.62 6.83
N LYS A 291 -4.85 18.38 7.89
CA LYS A 291 -5.79 18.73 8.96
C LYS A 291 -6.97 19.56 8.47
N GLU A 292 -6.75 20.48 7.52
CA GLU A 292 -7.83 21.26 6.90
C GLU A 292 -8.79 20.38 6.08
N ILE A 293 -8.24 19.38 5.34
CA ILE A 293 -9.02 18.46 4.51
C ILE A 293 -9.85 17.51 5.38
N PHE A 294 -9.32 17.09 6.52
CA PHE A 294 -9.93 16.11 7.41
C PHE A 294 -10.15 16.68 8.83
N PRO A 295 -11.04 17.68 8.99
CA PRO A 295 -11.22 18.38 10.28
C PRO A 295 -11.74 17.44 11.39
N ASP A 296 -12.43 16.36 11.04
CA ASP A 296 -13.01 15.40 11.98
C ASP A 296 -12.07 14.23 12.30
N LYS A 297 -10.88 14.18 11.69
CA LYS A 297 -9.89 13.13 11.93
C LYS A 297 -8.75 13.60 12.82
N ILE A 298 -8.21 12.68 13.57
CA ILE A 298 -6.97 12.88 14.32
C ILE A 298 -5.81 12.75 13.34
N VAL A 299 -4.93 13.75 13.28
CA VAL A 299 -3.75 13.75 12.42
C VAL A 299 -2.50 13.72 13.31
N GLU A 300 -1.81 12.61 13.28
CA GLU A 300 -0.49 12.38 13.87
C GLU A 300 0.61 12.45 12.82
N THR A 301 1.84 12.63 13.25
CA THR A 301 3.02 12.64 12.37
C THR A 301 4.04 11.64 12.84
N ILE A 302 4.84 11.12 11.90
CA ILE A 302 5.93 10.20 12.19
C ILE A 302 7.13 10.50 11.30
N ASP A 303 8.33 10.56 11.87
CA ASP A 303 9.56 10.54 11.08
C ASP A 303 9.69 9.17 10.39
N TYR A 304 9.71 9.22 9.05
CA TYR A 304 9.71 8.01 8.20
C TYR A 304 10.90 7.97 7.24
N ASN A 305 11.95 8.77 7.49
CA ASN A 305 13.08 8.95 6.58
C ASN A 305 13.77 7.65 6.21
N GLU A 306 14.10 6.79 7.18
CA GLU A 306 14.84 5.56 6.91
C GLU A 306 14.11 4.59 5.97
N VAL A 307 12.77 4.57 6.01
CA VAL A 307 11.93 3.79 5.10
C VAL A 307 11.74 4.50 3.77
N ALA A 308 11.56 5.82 3.81
CA ALA A 308 11.40 6.65 2.62
C ALA A 308 12.59 6.55 1.65
N LEU A 309 13.80 6.37 2.17
CA LEU A 309 15.00 6.15 1.37
C LEU A 309 14.93 4.86 0.51
N GLU A 310 14.12 3.87 0.89
CA GLU A 310 13.91 2.65 0.10
C GLU A 310 12.74 2.75 -0.90
N GLY A 311 12.15 3.93 -1.11
CA GLY A 311 11.22 4.20 -2.20
C GLY A 311 9.74 4.08 -1.85
N GLY A 312 9.36 3.91 -0.57
CA GLY A 312 7.96 3.85 -0.16
C GLY A 312 7.72 4.42 1.23
N LEU A 313 6.44 4.57 1.60
CA LEU A 313 6.01 5.23 2.83
C LEU A 313 4.95 4.41 3.58
N LEU A 314 4.19 5.08 4.43
CA LEU A 314 3.25 4.46 5.37
C LEU A 314 2.18 3.60 4.68
N ASN A 315 1.56 4.08 3.59
CA ASN A 315 0.56 3.26 2.90
C ASN A 315 1.18 2.01 2.26
N CYS A 316 2.40 2.12 1.72
CA CYS A 316 3.11 1.00 1.09
C CYS A 316 3.49 -0.09 2.10
N THR A 317 3.86 0.29 3.34
CA THR A 317 4.27 -0.65 4.39
C THR A 317 3.13 -1.17 5.24
N THR A 318 1.90 -0.68 5.03
CA THR A 318 0.73 -1.07 5.80
C THR A 318 -0.37 -1.65 4.91
N TRP A 319 -1.05 -2.66 5.41
CA TRP A 319 -2.24 -3.22 4.80
C TRP A 319 -3.39 -3.17 5.79
N THR A 320 -4.48 -2.48 5.46
CA THR A 320 -5.60 -2.24 6.36
C THR A 320 -6.81 -3.06 5.94
N LEU A 321 -7.40 -3.78 6.87
CA LEU A 321 -8.64 -4.52 6.67
C LEU A 321 -9.77 -3.97 7.54
N ASN A 322 -10.95 -3.83 6.91
CA ASN A 322 -12.19 -3.67 7.66
C ASN A 322 -12.64 -5.05 8.18
N SER A 323 -12.89 -5.16 9.48
CA SER A 323 -13.57 -6.33 10.04
C SER A 323 -15.05 -6.24 9.67
N PHE A 324 -15.53 -7.16 8.85
CA PHE A 324 -16.96 -7.38 8.67
C PHE A 324 -17.42 -8.38 9.73
N GLN A 325 -18.38 -7.98 10.56
CA GLN A 325 -19.07 -8.88 11.47
C GLN A 325 -20.00 -9.81 10.72
#